data_cf830bc281ed5145b1a08bb6e54616a6
#
_entry.id   cf830bc281ed5145b1a08bb6e54616a6
#
_cell.length_a   1.000
_cell.length_b   1.000
_cell.length_c   1.000
_cell.angle_alpha   90.00
_cell.angle_beta   90.00
_cell.angle_gamma   90.00
#
_symmetry.space_group_name_H-M   'P 1'
#
loop_
_entity.id
_entity.type
_entity.pdbx_description
1 polymer ?
#
loop_
_entity_poly.entity_id
_entity_poly.type
_entity_poly.pdbx_seq_one_letter_code
_entity_poly.pdbx_strand_id
1 'polypeptide(L)'
;VGHLSGDGPEMDRAVRWIDARVAELWSAVQARQTEHAAEDWLVLVTTDHGRSREDGKHHGGQSLRERTTWIATNARSVEFDPTTPPAIVDIFPSVVTHMNFKIPTYVSRQLEGRSLIHKEGSLDAK
;
A
#
# COMPACT_ATOMS: atom_id res chain seq x y z
N VAL A 1 -2.64 -20.03 -4.85
CA VAL A 1 -3.94 -20.43 -4.26
C VAL A 1 -5.09 -19.87 -5.10
N GLY A 2 -5.23 -18.55 -5.25
CA GLY A 2 -6.40 -17.92 -5.86
C GLY A 2 -6.79 -18.48 -7.24
N HIS A 3 -5.84 -18.67 -8.18
CA HIS A 3 -6.14 -19.23 -9.50
C HIS A 3 -6.67 -20.66 -9.48
N LEU A 4 -6.34 -21.44 -8.46
CA LEU A 4 -6.80 -22.81 -8.33
C LEU A 4 -8.15 -22.89 -7.59
N SER A 5 -8.24 -22.20 -6.47
CA SER A 5 -9.33 -22.38 -5.51
C SER A 5 -10.38 -21.24 -5.53
N GLY A 6 -10.04 -20.11 -6.16
CA GLY A 6 -10.89 -18.93 -6.13
C GLY A 6 -11.05 -18.38 -4.72
N ASP A 7 -12.22 -17.81 -4.44
CA ASP A 7 -12.61 -17.39 -3.09
C ASP A 7 -13.05 -18.63 -2.29
N GLY A 8 -12.73 -18.67 -1.00
CA GLY A 8 -13.14 -19.75 -0.14
C GLY A 8 -12.11 -20.14 0.93
N PRO A 9 -12.30 -21.28 1.60
CA PRO A 9 -11.49 -21.67 2.77
C PRO A 9 -9.98 -21.78 2.50
N GLU A 10 -9.57 -22.17 1.30
CA GLU A 10 -8.16 -22.21 0.89
C GLU A 10 -7.56 -20.81 0.80
N MET A 11 -8.30 -19.87 0.21
CA MET A 11 -7.88 -18.46 0.14
C MET A 11 -7.80 -17.87 1.55
N ASP A 12 -8.79 -18.11 2.39
CA ASP A 12 -8.80 -17.64 3.79
C ASP A 12 -7.60 -18.16 4.58
N ARG A 13 -7.22 -19.43 4.36
CA ARG A 13 -6.01 -19.99 4.98
C ARG A 13 -4.75 -19.32 4.48
N ALA A 14 -4.66 -19.05 3.18
CA ALA A 14 -3.53 -18.37 2.57
C ALA A 14 -3.39 -16.94 3.08
N VAL A 15 -4.49 -16.20 3.18
CA VAL A 15 -4.52 -14.84 3.74
C VAL A 15 -4.04 -14.86 5.19
N ARG A 16 -4.56 -15.75 6.04
CA ARG A 16 -4.11 -15.87 7.44
C ARG A 16 -2.63 -16.25 7.57
N TRP A 17 -2.14 -17.09 6.66
CA TRP A 17 -0.73 -17.44 6.64
C TRP A 17 0.17 -16.25 6.28
N ILE A 18 -0.23 -15.46 5.27
CA ILE A 18 0.49 -14.24 4.87
C ILE A 18 0.41 -13.19 6.00
N ASP A 19 -0.77 -13.01 6.60
CA ASP A 19 -0.96 -12.09 7.72
C ASP A 19 -0.01 -12.39 8.88
N ALA A 20 0.18 -13.66 9.22
CA ALA A 20 1.16 -14.07 10.22
C ALA A 20 2.60 -13.69 9.82
N ARG A 21 2.97 -13.75 8.53
CA ARG A 21 4.30 -13.29 8.06
C ARG A 21 4.43 -11.77 8.12
N VAL A 22 3.36 -11.05 7.78
CA VAL A 22 3.33 -9.58 7.95
C VAL A 22 3.50 -9.20 9.42
N ALA A 23 2.86 -9.93 10.34
CA ALA A 23 3.00 -9.70 11.78
C ALA A 23 4.45 -9.92 12.28
N GLU A 24 5.17 -10.92 11.75
CA GLU A 24 6.59 -11.14 12.06
C GLU A 24 7.46 -9.98 11.57
N LEU A 25 7.25 -9.53 10.32
CA LEU A 25 7.96 -8.37 9.78
C LEU A 25 7.66 -7.10 10.58
N TRP A 26 6.38 -6.88 10.93
CA TRP A 26 5.99 -5.74 11.75
C TRP A 26 6.65 -5.76 13.13
N SER A 27 6.70 -6.93 13.78
CA SER A 27 7.40 -7.09 15.07
C SER A 27 8.89 -6.78 14.96
N ALA A 28 9.54 -7.18 13.86
CA ALA A 28 10.94 -6.86 13.60
C ALA A 28 11.16 -5.34 13.40
N VAL A 29 10.26 -4.68 12.67
CA VAL A 29 10.30 -3.21 12.50
C VAL A 29 10.14 -2.52 13.85
N GLN A 30 9.18 -2.94 14.69
CA GLN A 30 8.98 -2.35 16.02
C GLN A 30 10.19 -2.54 16.93
N ALA A 31 10.80 -3.72 16.94
CA ALA A 31 12.04 -3.97 17.67
C ALA A 31 13.17 -3.05 17.19
N ARG A 32 13.35 -2.93 15.87
CA ARG A 32 14.33 -2.06 15.25
C ARG A 32 14.13 -0.59 15.62
N GLN A 33 12.90 -0.10 15.59
CA GLN A 33 12.57 1.28 15.98
C GLN A 33 12.84 1.54 17.46
N THR A 34 12.71 0.52 18.32
CA THR A 34 13.03 0.64 19.75
C THR A 34 14.55 0.77 19.96
N GLU A 35 15.34 0.01 19.22
CA GLU A 35 16.81 0.06 19.30
C GLU A 35 17.41 1.29 18.61
N HIS A 36 16.74 1.76 17.54
CA HIS A 36 17.20 2.83 16.67
C HIS A 36 16.14 3.91 16.50
N ALA A 37 15.89 4.67 17.56
CA ALA A 37 14.82 5.68 17.63
C ALA A 37 14.95 6.82 16.58
N ALA A 38 16.11 6.99 15.96
CA ALA A 38 16.32 7.95 14.88
C ALA A 38 15.88 7.43 13.49
N GLU A 39 15.56 6.15 13.37
CA GLU A 39 15.06 5.58 12.13
C GLU A 39 13.53 5.75 12.06
N ASP A 40 13.05 6.14 10.89
CA ASP A 40 11.62 6.27 10.59
C ASP A 40 11.22 5.25 9.53
N TRP A 41 10.56 4.17 9.98
CA TRP A 41 10.20 3.05 9.14
C TRP A 41 8.79 3.21 8.57
N LEU A 42 8.68 3.19 7.24
CA LEU A 42 7.41 3.11 6.53
C LEU A 42 7.12 1.66 6.14
N VAL A 43 5.96 1.18 6.55
CA VAL A 43 5.41 -0.11 6.13
C VAL A 43 4.16 0.15 5.29
N LEU A 44 4.12 -0.40 4.10
CA LEU A 44 2.97 -0.38 3.21
C LEU A 44 2.64 -1.82 2.82
N VAL A 45 1.41 -2.23 3.03
CA VAL A 45 0.90 -3.55 2.63
C VAL A 45 -0.28 -3.34 1.69
N THR A 46 -0.26 -4.00 0.55
CA THR A 46 -1.31 -3.88 -0.45
C THR A 46 -1.46 -5.17 -1.24
N THR A 47 -2.50 -5.26 -2.06
CA THR A 47 -2.64 -6.26 -3.12
C THR A 47 -2.39 -5.61 -4.47
N ASP A 48 -1.90 -6.39 -5.43
CA ASP A 48 -1.64 -5.95 -6.81
C ASP A 48 -2.94 -5.69 -7.59
N HIS A 49 -3.97 -6.50 -7.36
CA HIS A 49 -5.30 -6.41 -7.99
C HIS A 49 -6.35 -7.16 -7.16
N GLY A 50 -7.60 -6.97 -7.50
CA GLY A 50 -8.70 -7.81 -7.01
C GLY A 50 -8.92 -9.05 -7.89
N ARG A 51 -10.11 -9.67 -7.81
CA ARG A 51 -10.43 -10.91 -8.54
C ARG A 51 -11.81 -10.87 -9.15
N SER A 52 -12.06 -11.76 -10.14
CA SER A 52 -13.35 -11.90 -10.79
C SER A 52 -14.46 -12.17 -9.77
N ARG A 53 -15.65 -11.65 -10.06
CA ARG A 53 -16.81 -11.83 -9.18
C ARG A 53 -17.41 -13.24 -9.29
N GLU A 54 -17.22 -13.89 -10.43
CA GLU A 54 -17.87 -15.16 -10.73
C GLU A 54 -17.32 -16.31 -9.89
N ASP A 55 -15.99 -16.42 -9.82
CA ASP A 55 -15.34 -17.57 -9.20
C ASP A 55 -14.12 -17.20 -8.33
N GLY A 56 -13.70 -15.93 -8.35
CA GLY A 56 -12.50 -15.47 -7.67
C GLY A 56 -11.18 -16.06 -8.21
N LYS A 57 -11.20 -16.81 -9.32
CA LYS A 57 -10.00 -17.47 -9.86
C LYS A 57 -9.25 -16.63 -10.86
N HIS A 58 -9.97 -15.80 -11.59
CA HIS A 58 -9.43 -14.99 -12.68
C HIS A 58 -9.27 -13.52 -12.28
N HIS A 59 -8.51 -12.80 -13.07
CA HIS A 59 -8.31 -11.34 -13.01
C HIS A 59 -7.93 -10.82 -14.41
N GLY A 60 -7.82 -9.50 -14.56
CA GLY A 60 -7.47 -8.84 -15.83
C GLY A 60 -8.68 -8.30 -16.58
N GLY A 61 -9.89 -8.51 -16.08
CA GLY A 61 -11.07 -7.78 -16.49
C GLY A 61 -11.10 -6.36 -15.91
N GLN A 62 -12.12 -5.59 -16.28
CA GLN A 62 -12.27 -4.21 -15.86
C GLN A 62 -13.40 -4.00 -14.83
N SER A 63 -13.87 -5.08 -14.21
CA SER A 63 -14.87 -4.97 -13.15
C SER A 63 -14.33 -4.19 -11.96
N LEU A 64 -15.21 -3.52 -11.23
CA LEU A 64 -14.83 -2.79 -10.03
C LEU A 64 -14.08 -3.70 -9.03
N ARG A 65 -14.57 -4.92 -8.83
CA ARG A 65 -13.94 -5.88 -7.92
C ARG A 65 -12.51 -6.25 -8.35
N GLU A 66 -12.24 -6.45 -9.62
CA GLU A 66 -10.89 -6.78 -10.12
C GLU A 66 -9.93 -5.61 -10.00
N ARG A 67 -10.42 -4.38 -10.12
CA ARG A 67 -9.62 -3.16 -10.01
C ARG A 67 -9.49 -2.64 -8.58
N THR A 68 -10.27 -3.17 -7.63
CA THR A 68 -10.23 -2.72 -6.24
C THR A 68 -9.11 -3.43 -5.50
N THR A 69 -8.23 -2.63 -4.91
CA THR A 69 -7.19 -3.03 -3.97
C THR A 69 -7.40 -2.32 -2.64
N TRP A 70 -6.51 -2.55 -1.69
CA TRP A 70 -6.47 -1.84 -0.42
C TRP A 70 -5.02 -1.53 -0.07
N ILE A 71 -4.82 -0.53 0.76
CA ILE A 71 -3.50 -0.15 1.29
C ILE A 71 -3.63 -0.05 2.81
N ALA A 72 -2.77 -0.76 3.52
CA ALA A 72 -2.57 -0.60 4.96
C ALA A 72 -1.17 -0.02 5.22
N THR A 73 -1.05 0.89 6.18
CA THR A 73 0.22 1.54 6.49
C THR A 73 0.33 1.92 7.96
N ASN A 74 1.56 2.02 8.45
CA ASN A 74 1.89 2.56 9.77
C ASN A 74 2.12 4.08 9.74
N ALA A 75 2.05 4.73 8.59
CA ALA A 75 2.23 6.17 8.48
C ALA A 75 1.20 6.92 9.34
N ARG A 76 1.68 7.88 10.15
CA ARG A 76 0.82 8.63 11.10
C ARG A 76 0.00 9.73 10.43
N SER A 77 0.54 10.33 9.38
CA SER A 77 -0.08 11.42 8.63
C SER A 77 -0.46 10.94 7.24
N VAL A 78 -1.58 10.21 7.16
CA VAL A 78 -2.18 9.81 5.89
C VAL A 78 -3.30 10.78 5.56
N GLU A 79 -3.25 11.42 4.41
CA GLU A 79 -4.36 12.21 3.91
C GLU A 79 -5.33 11.31 3.15
N PHE A 80 -6.55 11.28 3.63
CA PHE A 80 -7.65 10.59 2.98
C PHE A 80 -8.66 11.62 2.47
N ASP A 81 -8.72 11.78 1.15
CA ASP A 81 -9.76 12.53 0.47
C ASP A 81 -10.85 11.53 0.03
N PRO A 82 -12.06 11.58 0.61
CA PRO A 82 -13.13 10.66 0.26
C PRO A 82 -13.62 10.82 -1.19
N THR A 83 -13.32 11.95 -1.84
CA THR A 83 -13.68 12.20 -3.24
C THR A 83 -12.66 11.63 -4.22
N THR A 84 -11.44 11.37 -3.73
CA THR A 84 -10.34 10.82 -4.53
C THR A 84 -9.72 9.65 -3.77
N PRO A 85 -10.30 8.44 -3.89
CA PRO A 85 -9.80 7.29 -3.16
C PRO A 85 -8.36 6.96 -3.56
N PRO A 86 -7.55 6.44 -2.61
CA PRO A 86 -6.19 6.00 -2.90
C PRO A 86 -6.14 4.97 -4.03
N ALA A 87 -5.07 5.03 -4.81
CA ALA A 87 -4.79 4.10 -5.89
C ALA A 87 -3.39 3.49 -5.74
N ILE A 88 -3.16 2.35 -6.38
CA ILE A 88 -1.85 1.66 -6.31
C ILE A 88 -0.70 2.53 -6.85
N VAL A 89 -0.99 3.44 -7.77
CA VAL A 89 -0.01 4.41 -8.31
C VAL A 89 0.46 5.43 -7.28
N ASP A 90 -0.25 5.58 -6.15
CA ASP A 90 0.11 6.49 -5.06
C ASP A 90 1.22 5.93 -4.15
N ILE A 91 1.51 4.64 -4.23
CA ILE A 91 2.53 3.98 -3.40
C ILE A 91 3.90 4.57 -3.67
N PHE A 92 4.31 4.68 -4.94
CA PHE A 92 5.63 5.21 -5.30
C PHE A 92 5.83 6.66 -4.82
N PRO A 93 4.93 7.63 -5.10
CA PRO A 93 5.06 8.98 -4.56
C PRO A 93 5.11 9.02 -3.02
N SER A 94 4.35 8.15 -2.35
CA SER A 94 4.36 8.06 -0.88
C SER A 94 5.71 7.62 -0.34
N VAL A 95 6.33 6.59 -0.93
CA VAL A 95 7.68 6.14 -0.57
C VAL A 95 8.71 7.24 -0.82
N VAL A 96 8.65 7.91 -1.97
CA VAL A 96 9.53 9.03 -2.31
C VAL A 96 9.43 10.16 -1.28
N THR A 97 8.20 10.50 -0.89
CA THR A 97 7.94 11.54 0.12
C THR A 97 8.51 11.13 1.48
N HIS A 98 8.25 9.90 1.92
CA HIS A 98 8.75 9.38 3.20
C HIS A 98 10.29 9.42 3.25
N MET A 99 10.94 8.90 2.20
CA MET A 99 12.41 8.83 2.11
C MET A 99 13.06 10.18 1.79
N ASN A 100 12.28 11.22 1.55
CA ASN A 100 12.78 12.54 1.15
C ASN A 100 13.65 12.53 -0.11
N PHE A 101 13.33 11.67 -1.05
CA PHE A 101 14.04 11.63 -2.32
C PHE A 101 13.59 12.77 -3.24
N LYS A 102 14.56 13.36 -3.93
CA LYS A 102 14.28 14.30 -5.02
C LYS A 102 14.17 13.53 -6.33
N ILE A 103 12.98 13.51 -6.91
CA ILE A 103 12.79 12.95 -8.25
C ILE A 103 13.03 14.02 -9.31
N PRO A 104 13.68 13.65 -10.44
CA PRO A 104 13.87 14.57 -11.55
C PRO A 104 12.52 15.07 -12.09
N THR A 105 12.46 16.32 -12.52
CA THR A 105 11.22 16.95 -13.02
C THR A 105 10.59 16.19 -14.18
N TYR A 106 11.39 15.57 -15.04
CA TYR A 106 10.86 14.80 -16.16
C TYR A 106 10.15 13.52 -15.69
N VAL A 107 10.58 12.92 -14.56
CA VAL A 107 9.90 11.77 -13.93
C VAL A 107 8.63 12.22 -13.24
N SER A 108 8.71 13.32 -12.45
CA SER A 108 7.54 13.80 -11.69
C SER A 108 6.35 14.17 -12.59
N ARG A 109 6.63 14.66 -13.81
CA ARG A 109 5.59 14.98 -14.81
C ARG A 109 4.91 13.74 -15.41
N GLN A 110 5.48 12.56 -15.23
CA GLN A 110 4.93 11.29 -15.75
C GLN A 110 4.20 10.50 -14.67
N LEU A 111 4.28 10.93 -13.40
CA LEU A 111 3.59 10.25 -12.30
C LEU A 111 2.11 10.62 -12.31
N GLU A 112 1.27 9.61 -12.35
CA GLU A 112 -0.19 9.76 -12.23
C GLU A 112 -0.65 9.78 -10.77
N GLY A 113 0.13 9.13 -9.89
CA GLY A 113 -0.15 9.03 -8.46
C GLY A 113 0.27 10.27 -7.68
N ARG A 114 -0.29 10.41 -6.50
CA ARG A 114 0.05 11.43 -5.48
C ARG A 114 0.56 10.78 -4.20
N SER A 115 1.33 11.51 -3.40
CA SER A 115 1.67 11.01 -2.06
C SER A 115 0.43 10.95 -1.17
N LEU A 116 0.24 9.83 -0.48
CA LEU A 116 -0.76 9.67 0.59
C LEU A 116 -0.22 10.12 1.94
N ILE A 117 1.06 10.49 2.01
CA ILE A 117 1.77 10.81 3.25
C ILE A 117 2.23 12.25 3.18
N HIS A 118 2.00 13.01 4.25
CA HIS A 118 2.56 14.34 4.43
C HIS A 118 3.70 14.29 5.45
N LYS A 119 4.77 15.04 5.19
CA LYS A 119 5.76 15.30 6.25
C LYS A 119 5.20 16.37 7.18
N GLU A 120 5.24 16.09 8.48
CA GLU A 120 5.02 17.11 9.50
C GLU A 120 6.01 18.26 9.25
N GLY A 121 5.51 19.44 8.94
CA GLY A 121 6.34 20.63 8.65
C GLY A 121 6.28 21.14 7.22
N SER A 122 5.62 20.45 6.30
CA SER A 122 5.27 20.95 4.96
C SER A 122 3.88 21.61 4.99
N LEU A 123 3.67 22.56 5.89
CA LEU A 123 2.54 23.48 5.77
C LEU A 123 2.86 24.43 4.63
N ASP A 124 2.12 24.28 3.56
CA ASP A 124 2.05 25.07 2.35
C ASP A 124 2.48 26.52 2.51
N ALA A 125 3.57 26.88 1.84
CA ALA A 125 3.70 28.25 1.33
C ALA A 125 2.63 28.39 0.23
N LYS A 126 1.50 29.00 0.59
CA LYS A 126 0.52 29.52 -0.35
C LYS A 126 1.12 30.65 -1.16
#